data_3bd5a2d123ff9d63fcae535fc847a747
#
_entry.id   3bd5a2d123ff9d63fcae535fc847a747
#
_cell.length_a   1.000
_cell.length_b   1.000
_cell.length_c   1.000
_cell.angle_alpha   90.00
_cell.angle_beta   90.00
_cell.angle_gamma   90.00
#
_symmetry.space_group_name_H-M   'P 1'
#
loop_
_entity.id
_entity.type
_entity.pdbx_description
1 polymer ?
#
loop_
_entity_poly.entity_id
_entity_poly.type
_entity_poly.pdbx_seq_one_letter_code
_entity_poly.pdbx_strand_id
1 'polypeptide(L)'
;PILAAAAASMGASVTCAGMFDGVEKEEIDFIDWQAKERMSLFSLGKPAVTYALEFADCKYMFADCGNLGKQMQGLNGKREKIEQAIRAADIIACVNWAVMPEVKEVLQRVFQNSSASIKSRYLFLDLSDIRRKDSQSIQEYFRSIALIKNKNGIKTCLSINENEFDVLCKKLDMDAGLFEETLSALRNKLNLDEIILHAMKTAVFCSNSVFCTEEKQQIKDPVITTGAGDNFNAGICVAKLLDLPPKEQLN
;
A
#
# COMPACT_ATOMS: atom_id res chain seq x y z
N PRO A 1 4.78 -3.37 -7.75
CA PRO A 1 4.40 -3.60 -9.15
C PRO A 1 3.08 -4.35 -9.28
N ILE A 2 2.85 -5.44 -8.49
CA ILE A 2 1.67 -6.32 -8.60
C ILE A 2 0.36 -5.52 -8.43
N LEU A 3 0.23 -4.72 -7.36
CA LEU A 3 -0.94 -3.86 -7.15
C LEU A 3 -1.20 -2.94 -8.36
N ALA A 4 -0.14 -2.32 -8.90
CA ALA A 4 -0.24 -1.42 -10.04
C ALA A 4 -0.74 -2.15 -11.29
N ALA A 5 -0.17 -3.34 -11.57
CA ALA A 5 -0.56 -4.18 -12.69
C ALA A 5 -2.02 -4.64 -12.57
N ALA A 6 -2.42 -5.12 -11.39
CA ALA A 6 -3.79 -5.56 -11.15
C ALA A 6 -4.81 -4.42 -11.30
N ALA A 7 -4.52 -3.22 -10.77
CA ALA A 7 -5.38 -2.06 -10.95
C ALA A 7 -5.51 -1.65 -12.43
N ALA A 8 -4.39 -1.70 -13.18
CA ALA A 8 -4.40 -1.41 -14.62
C ALA A 8 -5.19 -2.46 -15.43
N SER A 9 -5.10 -3.75 -15.07
CA SER A 9 -5.91 -4.83 -15.67
C SER A 9 -7.41 -4.63 -15.43
N MET A 10 -7.79 -4.03 -14.31
CA MET A 10 -9.17 -3.64 -14.01
C MET A 10 -9.62 -2.32 -14.67
N GLY A 11 -8.75 -1.71 -15.49
CA GLY A 11 -9.09 -0.52 -16.28
C GLY A 11 -8.63 0.81 -15.71
N ALA A 12 -7.97 0.84 -14.56
CA ALA A 12 -7.43 2.08 -14.01
C ALA A 12 -6.22 2.59 -14.82
N SER A 13 -6.10 3.92 -14.94
CA SER A 13 -4.87 4.54 -15.43
C SER A 13 -3.88 4.67 -14.27
N VAL A 14 -2.74 4.01 -14.38
CA VAL A 14 -1.81 3.85 -13.25
C VAL A 14 -0.45 4.47 -13.53
N THR A 15 0.02 5.31 -12.62
CA THR A 15 1.42 5.72 -12.55
C THR A 15 2.09 4.98 -11.39
N CYS A 16 3.07 4.14 -11.71
CA CYS A 16 3.82 3.38 -10.72
C CYS A 16 5.23 3.94 -10.57
N ALA A 17 5.55 4.50 -9.40
CA ALA A 17 6.90 4.92 -9.03
C ALA A 17 7.55 3.84 -8.16
N GLY A 18 8.72 3.35 -8.57
CA GLY A 18 9.42 2.28 -7.90
C GLY A 18 10.84 2.09 -8.43
N MET A 19 11.47 0.98 -8.08
CA MET A 19 12.85 0.66 -8.44
C MET A 19 12.85 -0.18 -9.71
N PHE A 20 12.98 0.47 -10.88
CA PHE A 20 12.82 -0.15 -12.20
C PHE A 20 13.97 0.14 -13.17
N ASP A 21 15.13 0.68 -12.72
CA ASP A 21 16.23 0.99 -13.63
C ASP A 21 16.67 -0.26 -14.40
N GLY A 22 16.63 -0.19 -15.76
CA GLY A 22 16.95 -1.29 -16.63
C GLY A 22 15.83 -2.32 -16.81
N VAL A 23 14.63 -2.04 -16.31
CA VAL A 23 13.44 -2.88 -16.55
C VAL A 23 12.48 -2.11 -17.43
N GLU A 24 12.22 -2.63 -18.62
CA GLU A 24 11.19 -2.10 -19.51
C GLU A 24 9.84 -2.75 -19.18
N LYS A 25 8.73 -1.98 -19.28
CA LYS A 25 7.41 -2.51 -18.93
C LYS A 25 6.98 -3.69 -19.81
N GLU A 26 7.53 -3.75 -21.03
CA GLU A 26 7.31 -4.82 -22.00
C GLU A 26 7.92 -6.15 -21.53
N GLU A 27 8.98 -6.09 -20.72
CA GLU A 27 9.68 -7.27 -20.16
C GLU A 27 9.02 -7.82 -18.89
N ILE A 28 7.98 -7.16 -18.39
CA ILE A 28 7.25 -7.60 -17.19
C ILE A 28 6.18 -8.61 -17.60
N ASP A 29 6.51 -9.89 -17.56
CA ASP A 29 5.67 -10.97 -18.08
C ASP A 29 4.33 -11.16 -17.37
N PHE A 30 4.23 -10.79 -16.09
CA PHE A 30 2.98 -10.94 -15.34
C PHE A 30 1.95 -9.82 -15.60
N ILE A 31 2.27 -8.85 -16.47
CA ILE A 31 1.36 -7.78 -16.85
C ILE A 31 0.84 -8.05 -18.27
N ASP A 32 -0.47 -8.14 -18.41
CA ASP A 32 -1.08 -8.27 -19.73
C ASP A 32 -0.88 -7.00 -20.57
N TRP A 33 -1.00 -7.13 -21.90
CA TRP A 33 -0.71 -6.02 -22.79
C TRP A 33 -1.67 -4.82 -22.62
N GLN A 34 -2.94 -5.07 -22.28
CA GLN A 34 -3.91 -3.99 -22.04
C GLN A 34 -3.58 -3.20 -20.77
N ALA A 35 -3.13 -3.90 -19.72
CA ALA A 35 -2.64 -3.26 -18.51
C ALA A 35 -1.36 -2.45 -18.78
N LYS A 36 -0.44 -2.96 -19.60
CA LYS A 36 0.77 -2.21 -20.01
C LYS A 36 0.44 -0.88 -20.67
N GLU A 37 -0.59 -0.81 -21.51
CA GLU A 37 -1.05 0.44 -22.15
C GLU A 37 -1.53 1.50 -21.13
N ARG A 38 -2.10 1.05 -20.00
CA ARG A 38 -2.61 1.93 -18.94
C ARG A 38 -1.58 2.27 -17.87
N MET A 39 -0.37 1.72 -17.96
CA MET A 39 0.68 1.94 -16.96
C MET A 39 1.76 2.88 -17.46
N SER A 40 2.15 3.81 -16.58
CA SER A 40 3.38 4.58 -16.70
C SER A 40 4.32 4.21 -15.55
N LEU A 41 5.57 3.87 -15.87
CA LEU A 41 6.59 3.53 -14.88
C LEU A 41 7.55 4.70 -14.68
N PHE A 42 7.76 5.08 -13.42
CA PHE A 42 8.80 6.03 -13.01
C PHE A 42 9.85 5.30 -12.17
N SER A 43 11.01 5.06 -12.73
CA SER A 43 12.09 4.44 -11.98
C SER A 43 12.74 5.42 -11.01
N LEU A 44 12.85 4.98 -9.76
CA LEU A 44 13.55 5.65 -8.66
C LEU A 44 14.98 5.14 -8.48
N GLY A 45 15.34 4.05 -9.14
CA GLY A 45 16.66 3.43 -9.04
C GLY A 45 16.66 1.95 -9.44
N LYS A 46 17.77 1.28 -9.13
CA LYS A 46 17.96 -0.14 -9.47
C LYS A 46 17.00 -1.03 -8.67
N PRO A 47 16.44 -2.09 -9.31
CA PRO A 47 15.57 -3.04 -8.63
C PRO A 47 16.23 -3.66 -7.40
N ALA A 48 15.44 -3.87 -6.35
CA ALA A 48 15.81 -4.77 -5.26
C ALA A 48 15.75 -6.22 -5.76
N VAL A 49 16.66 -7.05 -5.28
CA VAL A 49 16.71 -8.48 -5.64
C VAL A 49 16.43 -9.31 -4.40
N THR A 50 15.48 -10.22 -4.51
CA THR A 50 15.21 -11.19 -3.44
C THR A 50 15.56 -12.59 -3.95
N TYR A 51 16.49 -13.24 -3.26
CA TYR A 51 16.82 -14.64 -3.49
C TYR A 51 15.96 -15.51 -2.55
N ALA A 52 15.14 -16.38 -3.11
CA ALA A 52 14.36 -17.36 -2.36
C ALA A 52 15.00 -18.75 -2.52
N LEU A 53 15.45 -19.32 -1.41
CA LEU A 53 15.89 -20.72 -1.35
C LEU A 53 14.71 -21.54 -0.79
N GLU A 54 14.15 -22.39 -1.59
CA GLU A 54 13.01 -23.22 -1.25
C GLU A 54 13.45 -24.66 -0.97
N PHE A 55 13.17 -25.15 0.22
CA PHE A 55 13.39 -26.52 0.66
C PHE A 55 12.02 -27.18 0.91
N ALA A 56 12.02 -28.48 1.05
CA ALA A 56 10.76 -29.23 1.24
C ALA A 56 10.00 -28.81 2.51
N ASP A 57 10.71 -28.36 3.54
CA ASP A 57 10.19 -28.05 4.88
C ASP A 57 10.32 -26.58 5.28
N CYS A 58 11.07 -25.78 4.52
CA CYS A 58 11.28 -24.37 4.84
C CYS A 58 11.63 -23.53 3.62
N LYS A 59 11.50 -22.21 3.75
CA LYS A 59 11.90 -21.22 2.76
C LYS A 59 12.78 -20.17 3.40
N TYR A 60 13.96 -19.93 2.85
CA TYR A 60 14.84 -18.83 3.22
C TYR A 60 14.78 -17.73 2.16
N MET A 61 14.54 -16.50 2.61
CA MET A 61 14.52 -15.34 1.74
C MET A 61 15.62 -14.36 2.12
N PHE A 62 16.44 -14.01 1.16
CA PHE A 62 17.51 -13.00 1.28
C PHE A 62 17.15 -11.84 0.38
N ALA A 63 16.71 -10.72 0.97
CA ALA A 63 16.39 -9.52 0.23
C ALA A 63 17.61 -8.58 0.24
N ASP A 64 18.16 -8.30 -0.94
CA ASP A 64 19.04 -7.18 -1.15
C ASP A 64 18.20 -5.98 -1.56
N CYS A 65 17.82 -5.17 -0.58
CA CYS A 65 17.07 -3.94 -0.81
C CYS A 65 17.92 -2.82 -1.41
N GLY A 66 19.22 -3.07 -1.63
CA GLY A 66 20.15 -2.06 -2.12
C GLY A 66 20.25 -0.84 -1.19
N ASN A 67 20.81 0.23 -1.69
CA ASN A 67 20.92 1.49 -0.95
C ASN A 67 19.82 2.47 -1.40
N LEU A 68 18.55 2.11 -1.12
CA LEU A 68 17.36 2.85 -1.55
C LEU A 68 17.44 4.34 -1.18
N GLY A 69 17.83 4.66 0.05
CA GLY A 69 17.95 6.05 0.52
C GLY A 69 18.95 6.88 -0.28
N LYS A 70 20.09 6.29 -0.67
CA LYS A 70 21.07 7.00 -1.52
C LYS A 70 20.57 7.16 -2.96
N GLN A 71 19.86 6.16 -3.48
CA GLN A 71 19.32 6.22 -4.83
C GLN A 71 18.21 7.28 -4.95
N MET A 72 17.37 7.44 -3.93
CA MET A 72 16.34 8.47 -3.89
C MET A 72 16.90 9.91 -3.78
N GLN A 73 18.14 10.09 -3.31
CA GLN A 73 18.80 11.41 -3.34
C GLN A 73 19.14 11.86 -4.77
N GLY A 74 19.26 10.92 -5.73
CA GLY A 74 19.54 11.19 -7.14
C GLY A 74 18.33 11.52 -8.02
N LEU A 75 17.16 11.82 -7.44
CA LEU A 75 15.90 12.10 -8.17
C LEU A 75 15.89 13.42 -8.96
N ASN A 76 17.03 14.08 -9.17
CA ASN A 76 17.12 15.31 -9.92
C ASN A 76 16.51 15.15 -11.33
N GLY A 77 15.42 15.88 -11.61
CA GLY A 77 14.68 15.88 -12.88
C GLY A 77 13.49 14.86 -12.94
N LYS A 78 13.49 13.78 -12.17
CA LYS A 78 12.34 12.85 -12.10
C LYS A 78 11.33 13.27 -11.02
N ARG A 79 11.78 14.02 -10.04
CA ARG A 79 11.00 14.44 -8.88
C ARG A 79 9.75 15.24 -9.26
N GLU A 80 9.90 16.25 -10.11
CA GLU A 80 8.78 17.09 -10.54
C GLU A 80 7.67 16.29 -11.23
N LYS A 81 8.05 15.30 -12.06
CA LYS A 81 7.09 14.42 -12.72
C LYS A 81 6.31 13.56 -11.72
N ILE A 82 6.99 13.03 -10.68
CA ILE A 82 6.36 12.25 -9.62
C ILE A 82 5.42 13.14 -8.81
N GLU A 83 5.85 14.34 -8.43
CA GLU A 83 5.03 15.32 -7.74
C GLU A 83 3.79 15.69 -8.56
N GLN A 84 3.92 15.90 -9.87
CA GLN A 84 2.80 16.16 -10.77
C GLN A 84 1.83 14.98 -10.84
N ALA A 85 2.35 13.74 -10.96
CA ALA A 85 1.53 12.54 -10.97
C ALA A 85 0.75 12.36 -9.65
N ILE A 86 1.40 12.55 -8.49
CA ILE A 86 0.74 12.51 -7.18
C ILE A 86 -0.38 13.55 -7.07
N ARG A 87 -0.15 14.77 -7.56
CA ARG A 87 -1.15 15.86 -7.52
C ARG A 87 -2.36 15.59 -8.41
N ALA A 88 -2.14 14.91 -9.54
CA ALA A 88 -3.18 14.62 -10.52
C ALA A 88 -3.96 13.33 -10.21
N ALA A 89 -3.45 12.47 -9.33
CA ALA A 89 -4.06 11.18 -9.02
C ALA A 89 -5.37 11.34 -8.22
N ASP A 90 -6.36 10.49 -8.50
CA ASP A 90 -7.57 10.37 -7.69
C ASP A 90 -7.32 9.57 -6.40
N ILE A 91 -6.42 8.58 -6.47
CA ILE A 91 -5.94 7.78 -5.33
C ILE A 91 -4.42 7.74 -5.37
N ILE A 92 -3.80 7.92 -4.22
CA ILE A 92 -2.36 7.69 -4.02
C ILE A 92 -2.23 6.42 -3.19
N ALA A 93 -1.61 5.39 -3.76
CA ALA A 93 -1.28 4.17 -3.04
C ALA A 93 0.19 4.19 -2.60
N CYS A 94 0.41 4.18 -1.29
CA CYS A 94 1.73 4.10 -0.67
C CYS A 94 1.89 2.70 -0.09
N VAL A 95 2.65 1.86 -0.78
CA VAL A 95 2.84 0.46 -0.43
C VAL A 95 4.27 0.16 -0.04
N ASN A 96 4.47 -0.93 0.71
CA ASN A 96 5.79 -1.43 1.12
C ASN A 96 6.60 -0.44 1.99
N TRP A 97 5.93 0.37 2.82
CA TRP A 97 6.65 1.30 3.70
C TRP A 97 7.71 0.61 4.56
N ALA A 98 7.46 -0.60 5.04
CA ALA A 98 8.40 -1.33 5.89
C ALA A 98 9.78 -1.56 5.25
N VAL A 99 9.82 -1.68 3.92
CA VAL A 99 11.07 -1.89 3.16
C VAL A 99 11.52 -0.63 2.40
N MET A 100 10.64 0.36 2.25
CA MET A 100 10.89 1.64 1.57
C MET A 100 10.50 2.83 2.46
N PRO A 101 11.17 3.05 3.60
CA PRO A 101 10.78 4.10 4.56
C PRO A 101 10.87 5.51 3.97
N GLU A 102 11.68 5.71 2.93
CA GLU A 102 11.88 7.00 2.25
C GLU A 102 10.61 7.50 1.53
N VAL A 103 9.66 6.62 1.25
CA VAL A 103 8.34 6.99 0.68
C VAL A 103 7.63 8.01 1.57
N LYS A 104 7.78 7.92 2.90
CA LYS A 104 7.27 8.91 3.85
C LYS A 104 7.78 10.31 3.53
N GLU A 105 9.06 10.46 3.25
CA GLU A 105 9.68 11.76 2.94
C GLU A 105 9.20 12.32 1.62
N VAL A 106 9.00 11.48 0.61
CA VAL A 106 8.43 11.89 -0.68
C VAL A 106 7.03 12.45 -0.48
N LEU A 107 6.18 11.71 0.23
CA LEU A 107 4.81 12.15 0.52
C LEU A 107 4.83 13.47 1.31
N GLN A 108 5.61 13.55 2.38
CA GLN A 108 5.71 14.78 3.17
C GLN A 108 6.10 15.99 2.32
N ARG A 109 7.11 15.87 1.46
CA ARG A 109 7.57 16.96 0.59
C ARG A 109 6.48 17.40 -0.40
N VAL A 110 5.81 16.44 -1.04
CA VAL A 110 4.72 16.75 -1.98
C VAL A 110 3.60 17.50 -1.29
N PHE A 111 3.17 17.03 -0.13
CA PHE A 111 2.03 17.59 0.58
C PHE A 111 2.37 18.85 1.40
N GLN A 112 3.62 19.02 1.85
CA GLN A 112 4.03 20.21 2.61
C GLN A 112 4.27 21.43 1.70
N ASN A 113 4.86 21.23 0.53
CA ASN A 113 5.23 22.33 -0.39
C ASN A 113 4.08 22.74 -1.33
N SER A 114 2.88 22.24 -1.09
CA SER A 114 1.75 22.43 -1.97
C SER A 114 0.97 23.69 -1.59
N SER A 115 1.16 24.77 -2.35
CA SER A 115 0.17 25.84 -2.47
C SER A 115 -0.93 25.47 -3.50
N ALA A 116 -0.73 24.46 -4.32
CA ALA A 116 -1.68 23.98 -5.31
C ALA A 116 -2.58 22.88 -4.72
N SER A 117 -3.85 22.88 -5.11
CA SER A 117 -4.82 21.85 -4.75
C SER A 117 -4.34 20.47 -5.22
N ILE A 118 -4.50 19.48 -4.33
CA ILE A 118 -4.29 18.07 -4.62
C ILE A 118 -5.64 17.46 -4.96
N LYS A 119 -5.73 16.77 -6.10
CA LYS A 119 -6.96 16.16 -6.58
C LYS A 119 -7.33 14.90 -5.77
N SER A 120 -6.34 14.25 -5.18
CA SER A 120 -6.51 12.95 -4.53
C SER A 120 -7.57 12.93 -3.44
N ARG A 121 -8.49 11.97 -3.55
CA ARG A 121 -9.53 11.71 -2.55
C ARG A 121 -9.07 10.77 -1.45
N TYR A 122 -8.16 9.85 -1.78
CA TYR A 122 -7.67 8.81 -0.87
C TYR A 122 -6.15 8.69 -0.88
N LEU A 123 -5.59 8.52 0.31
CA LEU A 123 -4.25 8.00 0.54
C LEU A 123 -4.40 6.57 1.06
N PHE A 124 -4.16 5.61 0.17
CA PHE A 124 -4.20 4.18 0.47
C PHE A 124 -2.83 3.72 0.96
N LEU A 125 -2.79 2.99 2.05
CA LEU A 125 -1.58 2.57 2.75
C LEU A 125 -1.53 1.05 2.86
N ASP A 126 -0.36 0.49 2.54
CA ASP A 126 0.00 -0.90 2.81
C ASP A 126 1.40 -0.91 3.41
N LEU A 127 1.54 -1.52 4.58
CA LEU A 127 2.77 -1.44 5.36
C LEU A 127 3.81 -2.48 4.94
N SER A 128 3.37 -3.61 4.38
CA SER A 128 4.19 -4.80 4.22
C SER A 128 4.69 -5.34 5.59
N ASP A 129 5.68 -6.22 5.63
CA ASP A 129 6.14 -6.86 6.87
C ASP A 129 6.80 -5.87 7.86
N ILE A 130 6.03 -5.42 8.83
CA ILE A 130 6.47 -4.47 9.87
C ILE A 130 7.14 -5.11 11.09
N ARG A 131 7.37 -6.42 11.12
CA ARG A 131 7.96 -7.11 12.28
C ARG A 131 9.29 -6.52 12.72
N ARG A 132 10.09 -6.01 11.78
CA ARG A 132 11.40 -5.40 12.03
C ARG A 132 11.34 -3.90 12.38
N LYS A 133 10.16 -3.26 12.29
CA LYS A 133 10.00 -1.87 12.70
C LYS A 133 9.77 -1.76 14.19
N ASP A 134 10.40 -0.78 14.84
CA ASP A 134 10.11 -0.45 16.24
C ASP A 134 8.81 0.39 16.36
N SER A 135 8.30 0.46 17.57
CA SER A 135 7.06 1.18 17.89
C SER A 135 7.17 2.68 17.58
N GLN A 136 8.35 3.26 17.80
CA GLN A 136 8.59 4.68 17.54
C GLN A 136 8.50 4.99 16.03
N SER A 137 9.16 4.19 15.18
CA SER A 137 9.10 4.34 13.72
C SER A 137 7.67 4.24 13.19
N ILE A 138 6.87 3.30 13.73
CA ILE A 138 5.45 3.14 13.37
C ILE A 138 4.67 4.40 13.75
N GLN A 139 4.82 4.89 14.98
CA GLN A 139 4.13 6.10 15.44
C GLN A 139 4.52 7.33 14.63
N GLU A 140 5.81 7.50 14.31
CA GLU A 140 6.30 8.61 13.49
C GLU A 140 5.73 8.57 12.07
N TYR A 141 5.63 7.37 11.47
CA TYR A 141 5.00 7.19 10.18
C TYR A 141 3.55 7.67 10.20
N PHE A 142 2.73 7.16 11.12
CA PHE A 142 1.31 7.53 11.20
C PHE A 142 1.08 8.99 11.62
N ARG A 143 1.95 9.57 12.46
CA ARG A 143 1.92 11.03 12.71
C ARG A 143 2.12 11.82 11.41
N SER A 144 3.02 11.38 10.55
CA SER A 144 3.25 12.02 9.25
C SER A 144 2.04 11.90 8.33
N ILE A 145 1.39 10.74 8.30
CA ILE A 145 0.15 10.52 7.56
C ILE A 145 -0.98 11.41 8.08
N ALA A 146 -1.13 11.52 9.40
CA ALA A 146 -2.13 12.39 10.02
C ALA A 146 -1.92 13.88 9.66
N LEU A 147 -0.68 14.35 9.58
CA LEU A 147 -0.39 15.72 9.12
C LEU A 147 -0.79 15.93 7.67
N ILE A 148 -0.52 14.97 6.79
CA ILE A 148 -0.93 15.01 5.38
C ILE A 148 -2.45 15.06 5.28
N LYS A 149 -3.16 14.16 5.97
CA LYS A 149 -4.61 14.09 6.05
C LYS A 149 -5.21 15.44 6.46
N ASN A 150 -4.79 15.96 7.61
CA ASN A 150 -5.36 17.17 8.19
C ASN A 150 -5.14 18.42 7.32
N LYS A 151 -3.98 18.50 6.66
CA LYS A 151 -3.64 19.66 5.81
C LYS A 151 -4.40 19.66 4.49
N ASN A 152 -4.67 18.48 3.93
CA ASN A 152 -5.14 18.36 2.55
C ASN A 152 -6.59 17.85 2.44
N GLY A 153 -7.22 17.45 3.55
CA GLY A 153 -8.57 16.89 3.55
C GLY A 153 -8.67 15.53 2.81
N ILE A 154 -7.53 14.84 2.66
CA ILE A 154 -7.47 13.54 2.00
C ILE A 154 -7.91 12.44 2.98
N LYS A 155 -8.76 11.50 2.53
CA LYS A 155 -9.14 10.34 3.32
C LYS A 155 -8.00 9.33 3.36
N THR A 156 -7.77 8.73 4.52
CA THR A 156 -6.73 7.72 4.73
C THR A 156 -7.33 6.34 4.90
N CYS A 157 -6.83 5.37 4.14
CA CYS A 157 -7.25 3.97 4.22
C CYS A 157 -6.02 3.09 4.39
N LEU A 158 -5.98 2.31 5.46
CA LEU A 158 -4.93 1.33 5.72
C LEU A 158 -5.46 -0.07 5.42
N SER A 159 -4.75 -0.81 4.56
CA SER A 159 -5.00 -2.24 4.34
C SER A 159 -3.94 -3.05 5.08
N ILE A 160 -4.37 -4.04 5.85
CA ILE A 160 -3.52 -4.94 6.64
C ILE A 160 -4.04 -6.37 6.60
N ASN A 161 -3.13 -7.33 6.73
CA ASN A 161 -3.50 -8.72 6.98
C ASN A 161 -3.54 -9.03 8.48
N GLU A 162 -3.97 -10.25 8.84
CA GLU A 162 -4.09 -10.69 10.24
C GLU A 162 -2.76 -10.58 10.99
N ASN A 163 -1.64 -11.00 10.38
CA ASN A 163 -0.33 -10.93 11.02
C ASN A 163 0.12 -9.49 11.28
N GLU A 164 -0.14 -8.60 10.32
CA GLU A 164 0.17 -7.16 10.47
C GLU A 164 -0.69 -6.51 11.54
N PHE A 165 -1.98 -6.88 11.63
CA PHE A 165 -2.87 -6.43 12.69
C PHE A 165 -2.33 -6.83 14.06
N ASP A 166 -1.99 -8.10 14.27
CA ASP A 166 -1.44 -8.62 15.53
C ASP A 166 -0.13 -7.90 15.90
N VAL A 167 0.77 -7.72 14.93
CA VAL A 167 2.04 -7.02 15.13
C VAL A 167 1.80 -5.55 15.51
N LEU A 168 0.87 -4.87 14.85
CA LEU A 168 0.53 -3.47 15.18
C LEU A 168 -0.03 -3.36 16.59
N CYS A 169 -1.00 -4.19 16.95
CA CYS A 169 -1.59 -4.20 18.30
C CYS A 169 -0.51 -4.42 19.36
N LYS A 170 0.34 -5.42 19.17
CA LYS A 170 1.44 -5.73 20.11
C LYS A 170 2.45 -4.57 20.22
N LYS A 171 2.87 -3.96 19.10
CA LYS A 171 3.84 -2.86 19.11
C LYS A 171 3.28 -1.55 19.61
N LEU A 172 1.97 -1.39 19.60
CA LEU A 172 1.28 -0.21 20.10
C LEU A 172 0.68 -0.39 21.49
N ASP A 173 1.05 -1.48 22.20
CA ASP A 173 0.57 -1.81 23.55
C ASP A 173 -0.97 -1.71 23.62
N MET A 174 -1.64 -2.43 22.72
CA MET A 174 -3.11 -2.52 22.68
C MET A 174 -3.56 -3.83 23.25
N ASP A 175 -4.52 -3.77 24.17
CA ASP A 175 -5.13 -4.96 24.73
C ASP A 175 -5.97 -5.70 23.67
N ALA A 176 -5.91 -7.03 23.71
CA ALA A 176 -6.77 -7.88 22.91
C ALA A 176 -8.19 -7.89 23.54
N GLY A 177 -9.07 -7.07 22.97
CA GLY A 177 -10.50 -7.05 23.27
C GLY A 177 -11.31 -7.81 22.21
N LEU A 178 -12.60 -7.48 22.10
CA LEU A 178 -13.41 -7.92 20.98
C LEU A 178 -12.80 -7.39 19.68
N PHE A 179 -12.78 -8.23 18.64
CA PHE A 179 -12.11 -7.92 17.38
C PHE A 179 -12.53 -6.58 16.78
N GLU A 180 -13.83 -6.29 16.73
CA GLU A 180 -14.40 -5.04 16.22
C GLU A 180 -13.92 -3.82 17.02
N GLU A 181 -13.95 -3.94 18.36
CA GLU A 181 -13.51 -2.87 19.26
C GLU A 181 -12.02 -2.60 19.11
N THR A 182 -11.21 -3.66 19.02
CA THR A 182 -9.75 -3.57 18.84
C THR A 182 -9.40 -2.94 17.50
N LEU A 183 -10.07 -3.31 16.41
CA LEU A 183 -9.85 -2.73 15.09
C LEU A 183 -10.24 -1.26 15.04
N SER A 184 -11.37 -0.89 15.68
CA SER A 184 -11.81 0.49 15.81
C SER A 184 -10.86 1.32 16.69
N ALA A 185 -10.36 0.75 17.79
CA ALA A 185 -9.38 1.39 18.65
C ALA A 185 -8.04 1.61 17.91
N LEU A 186 -7.58 0.62 17.12
CA LEU A 186 -6.39 0.74 16.29
C LEU A 186 -6.54 1.88 15.27
N ARG A 187 -7.67 1.92 14.56
CA ARG A 187 -7.97 3.00 13.61
C ARG A 187 -7.90 4.37 14.26
N ASN A 188 -8.51 4.52 15.43
CA ASN A 188 -8.47 5.78 16.21
C ASN A 188 -7.05 6.14 16.66
N LYS A 189 -6.32 5.17 17.21
CA LYS A 189 -4.94 5.35 17.69
C LYS A 189 -4.00 5.80 16.58
N LEU A 190 -4.20 5.31 15.37
CA LEU A 190 -3.43 5.67 14.18
C LEU A 190 -3.99 6.93 13.45
N ASN A 191 -5.09 7.49 13.91
CA ASN A 191 -5.79 8.64 13.33
C ASN A 191 -6.14 8.44 11.84
N LEU A 192 -6.66 7.26 11.50
CA LEU A 192 -7.08 6.90 10.16
C LEU A 192 -8.59 7.06 9.98
N ASP A 193 -9.03 7.24 8.72
CA ASP A 193 -10.46 7.25 8.39
C ASP A 193 -10.99 5.83 8.24
N GLU A 194 -10.19 4.94 7.63
CA GLU A 194 -10.59 3.59 7.31
C GLU A 194 -9.46 2.59 7.58
N ILE A 195 -9.81 1.41 8.07
CA ILE A 195 -8.94 0.22 8.04
C ILE A 195 -9.70 -0.89 7.31
N ILE A 196 -8.98 -1.57 6.41
CA ILE A 196 -9.41 -2.81 5.78
C ILE A 196 -8.49 -3.92 6.27
N LEU A 197 -9.08 -4.95 6.87
CA LEU A 197 -8.34 -6.13 7.27
C LEU A 197 -8.71 -7.28 6.32
N HIS A 198 -7.72 -7.85 5.68
CA HIS A 198 -7.91 -9.01 4.81
C HIS A 198 -7.30 -10.27 5.43
N ALA A 199 -8.18 -11.08 6.01
CA ALA A 199 -7.86 -12.39 6.52
C ALA A 199 -7.93 -13.46 5.41
N MET A 200 -7.56 -14.69 5.75
CA MET A 200 -7.64 -15.80 4.78
C MET A 200 -9.08 -16.04 4.30
N LYS A 201 -10.05 -16.02 5.21
CA LYS A 201 -11.47 -16.37 4.94
C LYS A 201 -12.39 -15.17 4.83
N THR A 202 -12.00 -14.05 5.39
CA THR A 202 -12.86 -12.87 5.52
C THR A 202 -12.12 -11.60 5.15
N ALA A 203 -12.87 -10.59 4.76
CA ALA A 203 -12.39 -9.22 4.68
C ALA A 203 -13.28 -8.34 5.56
N VAL A 204 -12.69 -7.36 6.23
CA VAL A 204 -13.37 -6.47 7.16
C VAL A 204 -13.08 -5.03 6.77
N PHE A 205 -14.12 -4.22 6.73
CA PHE A 205 -14.02 -2.77 6.59
C PHE A 205 -14.42 -2.10 7.91
N CYS A 206 -13.58 -1.19 8.39
CA CYS A 206 -13.82 -0.42 9.61
C CYS A 206 -13.60 1.07 9.36
N SER A 207 -14.63 1.87 9.61
CA SER A 207 -14.57 3.34 9.62
C SER A 207 -15.24 3.89 10.89
N ASN A 208 -15.42 5.22 10.97
CA ASN A 208 -16.17 5.83 12.08
C ASN A 208 -17.64 5.43 12.12
N SER A 209 -18.26 5.19 10.96
CA SER A 209 -19.70 5.00 10.83
C SER A 209 -20.12 3.63 10.29
N VAL A 210 -19.15 2.86 9.79
CA VAL A 210 -19.42 1.57 9.14
C VAL A 210 -18.42 0.55 9.62
N PHE A 211 -18.96 -0.60 10.07
CA PHE A 211 -18.21 -1.83 10.26
C PHE A 211 -18.95 -2.93 9.48
N CYS A 212 -18.26 -3.58 8.56
CA CYS A 212 -18.84 -4.70 7.83
C CYS A 212 -17.79 -5.75 7.51
N THR A 213 -18.26 -6.98 7.36
CA THR A 213 -17.44 -8.16 7.08
C THR A 213 -18.02 -8.89 5.87
N GLU A 214 -17.15 -9.36 4.99
CA GLU A 214 -17.50 -10.24 3.88
C GLU A 214 -16.68 -11.53 3.92
N GLU A 215 -17.32 -12.64 3.56
CA GLU A 215 -16.65 -13.91 3.36
C GLU A 215 -15.96 -13.93 1.99
N LYS A 216 -14.70 -14.30 1.97
CA LYS A 216 -13.95 -14.45 0.72
C LYS A 216 -14.19 -15.81 0.08
N GLN A 217 -14.34 -15.80 -1.23
CA GLN A 217 -14.32 -17.03 -1.99
C GLN A 217 -12.95 -17.68 -1.88
N GLN A 218 -12.91 -18.90 -1.36
CA GLN A 218 -11.66 -19.65 -1.22
C GLN A 218 -11.34 -20.42 -2.49
N ILE A 219 -10.12 -20.23 -2.99
CA ILE A 219 -9.56 -21.07 -4.04
C ILE A 219 -8.93 -22.29 -3.37
N LYS A 220 -9.40 -23.50 -3.72
CA LYS A 220 -8.76 -24.74 -3.30
C LYS A 220 -7.43 -24.88 -4.03
N ASP A 221 -6.38 -25.21 -3.27
CA ASP A 221 -5.03 -25.49 -3.79
C ASP A 221 -4.47 -24.36 -4.70
N PRO A 222 -4.27 -23.15 -4.18
CA PRO A 222 -3.73 -22.05 -4.98
C PRO A 222 -2.29 -22.37 -5.41
N VAL A 223 -2.02 -22.24 -6.71
CA VAL A 223 -0.68 -22.47 -7.29
C VAL A 223 0.31 -21.39 -6.83
N ILE A 224 -0.15 -20.14 -6.72
CA ILE A 224 0.65 -18.99 -6.29
C ILE A 224 -0.16 -18.21 -5.24
N THR A 225 0.45 -17.97 -4.08
CA THR A 225 -0.13 -17.13 -3.02
C THR A 225 0.53 -15.76 -2.92
N THR A 226 1.74 -15.61 -3.47
CA THR A 226 2.46 -14.33 -3.49
C THR A 226 1.70 -13.31 -4.33
N GLY A 227 1.48 -12.12 -3.77
CA GLY A 227 0.74 -11.04 -4.43
C GLY A 227 -0.78 -11.08 -4.25
N ALA A 228 -1.34 -12.06 -3.52
CA ALA A 228 -2.77 -12.09 -3.23
C ALA A 228 -3.25 -10.81 -2.52
N GLY A 229 -2.49 -10.33 -1.52
CA GLY A 229 -2.76 -9.05 -0.85
C GLY A 229 -2.70 -7.86 -1.80
N ASP A 230 -1.68 -7.80 -2.69
CA ASP A 230 -1.57 -6.74 -3.69
C ASP A 230 -2.78 -6.70 -4.65
N ASN A 231 -3.25 -7.88 -5.10
CA ASN A 231 -4.42 -7.98 -5.97
C ASN A 231 -5.70 -7.55 -5.24
N PHE A 232 -5.88 -7.97 -3.99
CA PHE A 232 -6.98 -7.51 -3.15
C PHE A 232 -6.94 -5.98 -2.97
N ASN A 233 -5.79 -5.43 -2.64
CA ASN A 233 -5.57 -3.99 -2.48
C ASN A 233 -5.87 -3.21 -3.77
N ALA A 234 -5.53 -3.77 -4.92
CA ALA A 234 -5.88 -3.18 -6.23
C ALA A 234 -7.39 -3.13 -6.42
N GLY A 235 -8.11 -4.21 -6.09
CA GLY A 235 -9.58 -4.26 -6.11
C GLY A 235 -10.19 -3.17 -5.24
N ILE A 236 -9.71 -3.01 -4.00
CA ILE A 236 -10.14 -1.94 -3.09
C ILE A 236 -9.91 -0.54 -3.71
N CYS A 237 -8.73 -0.30 -4.27
CA CYS A 237 -8.44 0.99 -4.91
C CYS A 237 -9.40 1.28 -6.07
N VAL A 238 -9.65 0.29 -6.93
CA VAL A 238 -10.61 0.44 -8.05
C VAL A 238 -12.03 0.63 -7.54
N ALA A 239 -12.47 -0.13 -6.55
CA ALA A 239 -13.79 0.02 -5.94
C ALA A 239 -13.99 1.42 -5.33
N LYS A 240 -12.93 2.00 -4.71
CA LYS A 240 -12.95 3.39 -4.22
C LYS A 240 -13.01 4.42 -5.35
N LEU A 241 -12.36 4.17 -6.49
CA LEU A 241 -12.47 5.02 -7.68
C LEU A 241 -13.91 5.05 -8.23
N LEU A 242 -14.59 3.92 -8.14
CA LEU A 242 -15.99 3.75 -8.58
C LEU A 242 -17.01 4.17 -7.52
N ASP A 243 -16.58 4.70 -6.37
CA ASP A 243 -17.41 5.09 -5.23
C ASP A 243 -18.35 3.97 -4.74
N LEU A 244 -17.90 2.70 -4.81
CA LEU A 244 -18.67 1.56 -4.33
C LEU A 244 -18.86 1.63 -2.80
N PRO A 245 -20.03 1.17 -2.28
CA PRO A 245 -20.26 1.11 -0.84
C PRO A 245 -19.27 0.15 -0.16
N PRO A 246 -18.95 0.35 1.14
CA PRO A 246 -17.94 -0.40 1.86
C PRO A 246 -18.03 -1.92 1.74
N LYS A 247 -19.24 -2.46 1.78
CA LYS A 247 -19.46 -3.90 1.63
C LYS A 247 -19.08 -4.42 0.24
N GLU A 248 -19.39 -3.69 -0.81
CA GLU A 248 -19.04 -4.04 -2.18
C GLU A 248 -17.55 -3.87 -2.48
N GLN A 249 -16.84 -3.00 -1.74
CA GLN A 249 -15.40 -2.85 -1.85
C GLN A 249 -14.65 -4.10 -1.38
N LEU A 250 -15.26 -4.95 -0.54
CA LEU A 250 -14.64 -6.16 0.02
C LEU A 250 -14.80 -7.40 -0.88
N ASN A 251 -15.66 -7.34 -1.88
CA ASN A 251 -15.91 -8.39 -2.88
C ASN A 251 -15.08 -8.17 -4.13
#